data_90107936a64f540a18778353c1a67e91
#
_entry.id   90107936a64f540a18778353c1a67e91
#
_cell.length_a   1.000
_cell.length_b   1.000
_cell.length_c   1.000
_cell.angle_alpha   90.00
_cell.angle_beta   90.00
_cell.angle_gamma   90.00
#
_symmetry.space_group_name_H-M   'P 1'
#
loop_
_entity.id
_entity.type
_entity.pdbx_description
1 polymer ?
#
loop_
_entity_poly.entity_id
_entity_poly.type
_entity_poly.pdbx_seq_one_letter_code
_entity_poly.pdbx_strand_id
1 'polypeptide(L)'
;MTAKTATTIPERPSPGAPRPYEFPAVEEHRLSNGLRILAADMPGRPLIAASLLLRNGAVDEPADAGGATVLAARALSEGTERYDAIQLTEASERLGASLHAEAGWDALTASVDVPRDRLEAALELLAEMVLHPTFPEREVERLRDERLNDLLQARADPRRRADEAFVDTIYTSDAPYHRPAGGTRDTVEGLGRTQLRHAYERGLDPARATFIIGGELAGLDVATTLERLFGEWQAFPAVAGGRAIDDAPAIRERVVRVVHRPGAVQSEIRIGHRGVPRRIPDFHPVAVMSAILGGLFNSRLNMNLREDKGYTYGAGAGFDMRRGAGPFSARAAVNTEVTVPAIQEFLVELARMRDEQVTEAELRAARDFLIGVFPLRFETAGAVVAALSGLVVHELGVEELVNYRNSIEAVSVAAVAEAARIHLLVDEAAIVVVGDADAFGDALEAAGVGPITVEWDEGPIASGPLEEPVGPVDEDDDSGPVAGAQDPDLPGTADEPSAAPEPESR
;
A
#
# COMPACT_ATOMS: atom_id res chain seq x y z
N MET A 1 16.86 43.84 -39.92
CA MET A 1 17.25 42.86 -38.89
C MET A 1 16.73 43.38 -37.57
N THR A 2 15.56 42.95 -37.17
CA THR A 2 14.95 43.31 -35.88
C THR A 2 15.46 42.36 -34.79
N ALA A 3 16.19 42.89 -33.82
CA ALA A 3 16.70 42.13 -32.70
C ALA A 3 15.52 41.57 -31.90
N LYS A 4 15.40 40.23 -31.82
CA LYS A 4 14.49 39.56 -30.89
C LYS A 4 14.97 39.93 -29.47
N THR A 5 14.15 40.69 -28.75
CA THR A 5 14.34 40.96 -27.32
C THR A 5 14.22 39.58 -26.63
N ALA A 6 15.29 39.14 -25.98
CA ALA A 6 15.27 37.92 -25.15
C ALA A 6 14.27 38.15 -24.02
N THR A 7 13.22 37.38 -23.98
CA THR A 7 12.27 37.39 -22.89
C THR A 7 12.98 36.79 -21.67
N THR A 8 13.32 37.65 -20.71
CA THR A 8 13.93 37.23 -19.46
C THR A 8 12.86 36.41 -18.70
N ILE A 9 13.10 35.12 -18.49
CA ILE A 9 12.25 34.29 -17.65
C ILE A 9 12.35 34.83 -16.22
N PRO A 10 11.23 35.19 -15.59
CA PRO A 10 11.25 35.67 -14.21
C PRO A 10 11.91 34.65 -13.28
N GLU A 11 12.64 35.11 -12.30
CA GLU A 11 13.20 34.27 -11.26
C GLU A 11 12.06 33.54 -10.52
N ARG A 12 12.27 32.27 -10.22
CA ARG A 12 11.29 31.47 -9.49
C ARG A 12 11.02 32.10 -8.13
N PRO A 13 9.76 32.37 -7.73
CA PRO A 13 9.46 32.93 -6.42
C PRO A 13 9.95 31.99 -5.31
N SER A 14 10.58 32.55 -4.29
CA SER A 14 10.98 31.79 -3.12
C SER A 14 9.75 31.37 -2.31
N PRO A 15 9.69 30.11 -1.82
CA PRO A 15 8.60 29.68 -0.96
C PRO A 15 8.60 30.51 0.34
N GLY A 16 7.40 30.84 0.83
CA GLY A 16 7.23 31.42 2.16
C GLY A 16 7.45 30.39 3.28
N ALA A 17 7.43 30.85 4.53
CA ALA A 17 7.45 29.95 5.68
C ALA A 17 6.22 29.01 5.67
N PRO A 18 6.36 27.73 6.07
CA PRO A 18 5.25 26.82 6.18
C PRO A 18 4.15 27.39 7.09
N ARG A 19 2.89 27.28 6.67
CA ARG A 19 1.76 27.73 7.50
C ARG A 19 1.65 26.84 8.75
N PRO A 20 1.23 27.39 9.89
CA PRO A 20 0.87 26.58 11.05
C PRO A 20 -0.21 25.54 10.67
N TYR A 21 -0.09 24.36 11.19
CA TYR A 21 -1.07 23.29 11.01
C TYR A 21 -1.16 22.50 12.29
N GLU A 22 -2.38 22.25 12.72
CA GLU A 22 -2.68 21.39 13.87
C GLU A 22 -3.50 20.21 13.36
N PHE A 23 -3.08 19.00 13.72
CA PHE A 23 -3.87 17.79 13.43
C PHE A 23 -5.17 17.85 14.21
N PRO A 24 -6.32 17.41 13.64
CA PRO A 24 -7.60 17.42 14.33
C PRO A 24 -7.52 16.80 15.73
N ALA A 25 -8.20 17.41 16.70
CA ALA A 25 -8.30 16.86 18.03
C ALA A 25 -9.04 15.51 17.99
N VAL A 26 -8.50 14.51 18.67
CA VAL A 26 -9.07 13.16 18.71
C VAL A 26 -9.55 12.89 20.13
N GLU A 27 -10.83 12.57 20.28
CA GLU A 27 -11.42 12.09 21.52
C GLU A 27 -11.39 10.57 21.55
N GLU A 28 -11.03 10.00 22.71
CA GLU A 28 -11.05 8.57 22.93
C GLU A 28 -12.18 8.19 23.89
N HIS A 29 -12.98 7.21 23.51
CA HIS A 29 -14.01 6.59 24.34
C HIS A 29 -13.87 5.06 24.30
N ARG A 30 -14.54 4.38 25.26
CA ARG A 30 -14.65 2.91 25.26
C ARG A 30 -16.08 2.51 25.57
N LEU A 31 -16.59 1.55 24.79
CA LEU A 31 -17.88 0.93 25.04
C LEU A 31 -17.80 -0.07 26.21
N SER A 32 -18.96 -0.48 26.70
CA SER A 32 -19.08 -1.43 27.80
C SER A 32 -18.40 -2.78 27.53
N ASN A 33 -18.34 -3.22 26.28
CA ASN A 33 -17.68 -4.45 25.85
C ASN A 33 -16.17 -4.29 25.55
N GLY A 34 -15.62 -3.09 25.75
CA GLY A 34 -14.20 -2.79 25.56
C GLY A 34 -13.82 -2.22 24.20
N LEU A 35 -14.76 -2.13 23.23
CA LEU A 35 -14.50 -1.52 21.94
C LEU A 35 -14.01 -0.06 22.12
N ARG A 36 -12.81 0.22 21.58
CA ARG A 36 -12.21 1.54 21.59
C ARG A 36 -12.81 2.41 20.48
N ILE A 37 -13.09 3.65 20.77
CA ILE A 37 -13.55 4.64 19.79
C ILE A 37 -12.53 5.77 19.72
N LEU A 38 -12.13 6.15 18.50
CA LEU A 38 -11.38 7.37 18.21
C LEU A 38 -12.24 8.28 17.35
N ALA A 39 -12.57 9.48 17.84
CA ALA A 39 -13.43 10.43 17.18
C ALA A 39 -12.66 11.72 16.87
N ALA A 40 -12.57 12.09 15.59
CA ALA A 40 -11.94 13.32 15.12
C ALA A 40 -12.99 14.29 14.60
N ASP A 41 -13.31 15.35 15.36
CA ASP A 41 -14.22 16.38 14.90
C ASP A 41 -13.53 17.29 13.87
N MET A 42 -14.15 17.45 12.71
CA MET A 42 -13.66 18.24 11.58
C MET A 42 -14.74 19.20 11.11
N PRO A 43 -14.92 20.36 11.76
CA PRO A 43 -15.99 21.31 11.46
C PRO A 43 -16.02 21.75 9.99
N GLY A 44 -17.24 21.87 9.44
CA GLY A 44 -17.46 22.29 8.05
C GLY A 44 -17.24 21.18 7.01
N ARG A 45 -17.16 19.94 7.44
CA ARG A 45 -17.04 18.76 6.57
C ARG A 45 -18.25 17.85 6.77
N PRO A 46 -19.33 18.04 5.99
CA PRO A 46 -20.61 17.34 6.19
C PRO A 46 -20.60 15.87 5.77
N LEU A 47 -19.45 15.38 5.28
CA LEU A 47 -19.21 13.97 5.02
C LEU A 47 -18.51 13.36 6.24
N ILE A 48 -19.01 12.21 6.68
CA ILE A 48 -18.43 11.42 7.77
C ILE A 48 -17.78 10.19 7.17
N ALA A 49 -16.54 9.93 7.56
CA ALA A 49 -15.87 8.66 7.34
C ALA A 49 -15.83 7.90 8.66
N ALA A 50 -16.19 6.62 8.63
CA ALA A 50 -16.11 5.75 9.79
C ALA A 50 -15.51 4.39 9.40
N SER A 51 -14.64 3.82 10.25
CA SER A 51 -13.99 2.55 10.01
C SER A 51 -13.92 1.74 11.29
N LEU A 52 -14.34 0.49 11.23
CA LEU A 52 -14.06 -0.51 12.25
C LEU A 52 -12.80 -1.26 11.85
N LEU A 53 -11.77 -1.15 12.67
CA LEU A 53 -10.49 -1.83 12.48
C LEU A 53 -10.41 -3.05 13.38
N LEU A 54 -10.21 -4.22 12.78
CA LEU A 54 -9.92 -5.48 13.43
C LEU A 54 -8.41 -5.78 13.26
N ARG A 55 -7.69 -5.97 14.37
CA ARG A 55 -6.26 -6.30 14.33
C ARG A 55 -6.05 -7.77 13.96
N ASN A 56 -6.41 -8.12 12.75
CA ASN A 56 -6.32 -9.44 12.15
C ASN A 56 -6.07 -9.29 10.65
N GLY A 57 -4.89 -9.59 10.20
CA GLY A 57 -4.46 -9.45 8.81
C GLY A 57 -3.86 -10.72 8.24
N ALA A 58 -3.34 -10.65 7.03
CA ALA A 58 -2.70 -11.76 6.36
C ALA A 58 -1.48 -12.33 7.12
N VAL A 59 -0.85 -11.51 7.96
CA VAL A 59 0.28 -11.93 8.82
C VAL A 59 -0.14 -12.95 9.88
N ASP A 60 -1.41 -12.97 10.27
CA ASP A 60 -1.96 -13.84 11.31
C ASP A 60 -2.50 -15.18 10.74
N GLU A 61 -2.42 -15.38 9.41
CA GLU A 61 -2.92 -16.58 8.73
C GLU A 61 -2.02 -17.81 8.94
N PRO A 62 -2.59 -19.02 9.01
CA PRO A 62 -1.82 -20.24 8.82
C PRO A 62 -1.17 -20.28 7.43
N ALA A 63 -0.03 -20.95 7.30
CA ALA A 63 0.72 -21.01 6.04
C ALA A 63 -0.10 -21.59 4.86
N ASP A 64 -0.99 -22.55 5.16
CA ASP A 64 -1.86 -23.22 4.18
C ASP A 64 -3.16 -22.47 3.86
N ALA A 65 -3.45 -21.37 4.58
CA ALA A 65 -4.64 -20.55 4.38
C ALA A 65 -4.33 -19.12 3.94
N GLY A 66 -3.20 -18.91 3.26
CA GLY A 66 -2.81 -17.62 2.73
C GLY A 66 -3.86 -17.02 1.81
N GLY A 67 -4.29 -15.78 2.08
CA GLY A 67 -5.34 -15.07 1.35
C GLY A 67 -6.74 -15.18 1.95
N ALA A 68 -6.92 -16.02 2.96
CA ALA A 68 -8.25 -16.24 3.58
C ALA A 68 -8.81 -14.95 4.21
N THR A 69 -7.98 -14.13 4.85
CA THR A 69 -8.41 -12.88 5.48
C THR A 69 -8.81 -11.83 4.45
N VAL A 70 -8.05 -11.73 3.35
CA VAL A 70 -8.36 -10.81 2.25
C VAL A 70 -9.69 -11.20 1.58
N LEU A 71 -9.88 -12.49 1.28
CA LEU A 71 -11.14 -12.96 0.71
C LEU A 71 -12.31 -12.85 1.71
N ALA A 72 -12.06 -13.09 3.00
CA ALA A 72 -13.08 -12.91 4.03
C ALA A 72 -13.56 -11.45 4.13
N ALA A 73 -12.64 -10.48 4.07
CA ALA A 73 -13.00 -9.07 4.05
C ALA A 73 -13.90 -8.73 2.85
N ARG A 74 -13.51 -9.16 1.64
CA ARG A 74 -14.33 -8.97 0.43
C ARG A 74 -15.70 -9.62 0.54
N ALA A 75 -15.79 -10.79 1.19
CA ALA A 75 -17.04 -11.53 1.32
C ALA A 75 -18.04 -10.92 2.33
N LEU A 76 -17.62 -9.93 3.14
CA LEU A 76 -18.53 -9.27 4.10
C LEU A 76 -19.69 -8.55 3.43
N SER A 77 -19.46 -7.96 2.25
CA SER A 77 -20.49 -7.27 1.47
C SER A 77 -21.34 -8.21 0.60
N GLU A 78 -20.97 -9.49 0.47
CA GLU A 78 -21.64 -10.43 -0.42
C GLU A 78 -22.91 -11.07 0.18
N GLY A 79 -23.16 -10.86 1.47
CA GLY A 79 -24.39 -11.29 2.12
C GLY A 79 -24.34 -11.24 3.63
N THR A 80 -25.42 -10.76 4.21
CA THR A 80 -25.67 -10.68 5.65
C THR A 80 -26.91 -11.46 6.02
N GLU A 81 -27.30 -11.50 7.30
CA GLU A 81 -28.56 -12.10 7.72
C GLU A 81 -29.78 -11.38 7.13
N ARG A 82 -29.70 -10.08 6.87
CA ARG A 82 -30.81 -9.22 6.42
C ARG A 82 -30.77 -8.88 4.95
N TYR A 83 -29.61 -8.91 4.31
CA TYR A 83 -29.39 -8.41 2.95
C TYR A 83 -28.55 -9.42 2.15
N ASP A 84 -28.93 -9.68 0.91
CA ASP A 84 -27.99 -10.18 -0.09
C ASP A 84 -27.09 -9.03 -0.62
N ALA A 85 -26.11 -9.36 -1.48
CA ALA A 85 -25.14 -8.39 -1.99
C ALA A 85 -25.81 -7.19 -2.69
N ILE A 86 -26.81 -7.47 -3.53
CA ILE A 86 -27.53 -6.42 -4.29
C ILE A 86 -28.33 -5.54 -3.32
N GLN A 87 -29.06 -6.14 -2.40
CA GLN A 87 -29.86 -5.41 -1.42
C GLN A 87 -29.02 -4.54 -0.49
N LEU A 88 -27.84 -5.02 -0.07
CA LEU A 88 -26.90 -4.25 0.75
C LEU A 88 -26.35 -3.04 -0.03
N THR A 89 -25.97 -3.25 -1.28
CA THR A 89 -25.51 -2.18 -2.18
C THR A 89 -26.61 -1.14 -2.39
N GLU A 90 -27.82 -1.54 -2.77
CA GLU A 90 -28.95 -0.63 -2.92
C GLU A 90 -29.30 0.13 -1.64
N ALA A 91 -29.18 -0.50 -0.47
CA ALA A 91 -29.44 0.14 0.81
C ALA A 91 -28.41 1.24 1.10
N SER A 92 -27.13 0.98 0.82
CA SER A 92 -26.06 1.97 0.97
C SER A 92 -26.17 3.13 -0.02
N GLU A 93 -26.45 2.85 -1.29
CA GLU A 93 -26.64 3.86 -2.34
C GLU A 93 -27.81 4.80 -2.06
N ARG A 94 -28.93 4.29 -1.53
CA ARG A 94 -30.07 5.12 -1.11
C ARG A 94 -29.72 6.12 0.00
N LEU A 95 -28.69 5.85 0.80
CA LEU A 95 -28.14 6.77 1.80
C LEU A 95 -27.09 7.71 1.22
N GLY A 96 -26.65 7.51 -0.02
CA GLY A 96 -25.47 8.17 -0.57
C GLY A 96 -24.20 7.73 0.19
N ALA A 97 -24.20 6.51 0.71
CA ALA A 97 -23.11 5.93 1.46
C ALA A 97 -22.29 4.97 0.58
N SER A 98 -20.99 4.91 0.85
CA SER A 98 -20.08 3.90 0.29
C SER A 98 -19.65 2.98 1.42
N LEU A 99 -20.07 1.70 1.35
CA LEU A 99 -19.61 0.64 2.26
C LEU A 99 -18.47 -0.13 1.63
N HIS A 100 -17.41 -0.36 2.41
CA HIS A 100 -16.25 -1.10 1.94
C HIS A 100 -15.65 -1.96 3.06
N ALA A 101 -15.10 -3.13 2.70
CA ALA A 101 -14.31 -3.93 3.61
C ALA A 101 -13.09 -4.50 2.89
N GLU A 102 -11.95 -4.38 3.52
CA GLU A 102 -10.67 -4.82 2.99
C GLU A 102 -9.78 -5.39 4.09
N ALA A 103 -8.81 -6.19 3.70
CA ALA A 103 -7.77 -6.64 4.60
C ALA A 103 -6.40 -6.54 3.94
N GLY A 104 -5.44 -6.03 4.70
CA GLY A 104 -4.03 -6.00 4.35
C GLY A 104 -3.22 -7.00 5.16
N TRP A 105 -1.94 -6.68 5.32
CA TRP A 105 -1.02 -7.49 6.12
C TRP A 105 -1.40 -7.55 7.60
N ASP A 106 -1.77 -6.40 8.18
CA ASP A 106 -1.78 -6.21 9.62
C ASP A 106 -3.17 -6.00 10.22
N ALA A 107 -4.17 -5.73 9.39
CA ALA A 107 -5.54 -5.48 9.83
C ALA A 107 -6.57 -5.83 8.75
N LEU A 108 -7.80 -6.02 9.19
CA LEU A 108 -9.01 -5.98 8.40
C LEU A 108 -9.78 -4.72 8.80
N THR A 109 -10.25 -3.97 7.83
CA THR A 109 -11.07 -2.79 8.04
C THR A 109 -12.42 -2.93 7.35
N ALA A 110 -13.48 -2.48 8.01
CA ALA A 110 -14.80 -2.30 7.43
C ALA A 110 -15.18 -0.84 7.61
N SER A 111 -15.47 -0.13 6.53
CA SER A 111 -15.63 1.32 6.52
C SER A 111 -16.90 1.77 5.81
N VAL A 112 -17.33 2.98 6.16
CA VAL A 112 -18.40 3.68 5.48
C VAL A 112 -18.10 5.18 5.38
N ASP A 113 -18.30 5.72 4.18
CA ASP A 113 -18.34 7.16 3.92
C ASP A 113 -19.78 7.57 3.65
N VAL A 114 -20.28 8.62 4.32
CA VAL A 114 -21.70 8.97 4.28
C VAL A 114 -21.92 10.44 4.57
N PRO A 115 -22.99 11.10 3.98
CA PRO A 115 -23.47 12.39 4.44
C PRO A 115 -23.85 12.35 5.92
N ARG A 116 -23.50 13.42 6.65
CA ARG A 116 -23.67 13.55 8.10
C ARG A 116 -25.09 13.22 8.59
N ASP A 117 -26.12 13.66 7.87
CA ASP A 117 -27.53 13.46 8.22
C ASP A 117 -28.03 12.02 8.00
N ARG A 118 -27.20 11.14 7.43
CA ARG A 118 -27.48 9.73 7.18
C ARG A 118 -26.62 8.79 7.99
N LEU A 119 -25.76 9.33 8.88
CA LEU A 119 -24.76 8.57 9.62
C LEU A 119 -25.36 7.36 10.37
N GLU A 120 -26.44 7.56 11.15
CA GLU A 120 -26.99 6.49 11.98
C GLU A 120 -27.44 5.29 11.13
N ALA A 121 -28.18 5.53 10.04
CA ALA A 121 -28.61 4.47 9.14
C ALA A 121 -27.45 3.77 8.44
N ALA A 122 -26.38 4.49 8.09
CA ALA A 122 -25.19 3.92 7.49
C ALA A 122 -24.39 3.08 8.49
N LEU A 123 -24.30 3.51 9.76
CA LEU A 123 -23.70 2.71 10.82
C LEU A 123 -24.49 1.43 11.11
N GLU A 124 -25.81 1.42 10.95
CA GLU A 124 -26.63 0.20 11.04
C GLU A 124 -26.28 -0.79 9.93
N LEU A 125 -26.05 -0.33 8.69
CA LEU A 125 -25.59 -1.20 7.59
C LEU A 125 -24.17 -1.72 7.85
N LEU A 126 -23.26 -0.88 8.35
CA LEU A 126 -21.91 -1.30 8.70
C LEU A 126 -21.92 -2.35 9.81
N ALA A 127 -22.73 -2.15 10.86
CA ALA A 127 -22.88 -3.12 11.95
C ALA A 127 -23.44 -4.45 11.46
N GLU A 128 -24.46 -4.43 10.60
CA GLU A 128 -25.04 -5.60 9.96
C GLU A 128 -23.99 -6.36 9.14
N MET A 129 -23.22 -5.66 8.30
CA MET A 129 -22.17 -6.25 7.48
C MET A 129 -21.07 -6.93 8.31
N VAL A 130 -20.70 -6.32 9.44
CA VAL A 130 -19.61 -6.83 10.30
C VAL A 130 -20.10 -7.91 11.27
N LEU A 131 -21.24 -7.71 11.92
CA LEU A 131 -21.66 -8.60 13.00
C LEU A 131 -22.43 -9.83 12.50
N HIS A 132 -23.06 -9.73 11.31
CA HIS A 132 -23.98 -10.72 10.78
C HIS A 132 -23.66 -11.20 9.35
N PRO A 133 -22.36 -11.35 8.95
CA PRO A 133 -22.04 -11.84 7.60
C PRO A 133 -22.39 -13.33 7.47
N THR A 134 -22.95 -13.71 6.33
CA THR A 134 -23.37 -15.11 6.08
C THR A 134 -22.38 -15.91 5.25
N PHE A 135 -21.45 -15.24 4.55
CA PHE A 135 -20.50 -15.88 3.63
C PHE A 135 -21.19 -16.86 2.68
N PRO A 136 -22.07 -16.41 1.76
CA PRO A 136 -22.80 -17.31 0.86
C PRO A 136 -21.81 -18.13 0.02
N GLU A 137 -22.01 -19.45 -0.06
CA GLU A 137 -21.02 -20.36 -0.67
C GLU A 137 -20.73 -20.01 -2.13
N ARG A 138 -21.77 -19.70 -2.91
CA ARG A 138 -21.63 -19.27 -4.30
C ARG A 138 -20.77 -18.01 -4.45
N GLU A 139 -20.94 -17.03 -3.56
CA GLU A 139 -20.16 -15.79 -3.64
C GLU A 139 -18.72 -16.01 -3.18
N VAL A 140 -18.50 -16.85 -2.18
CA VAL A 140 -17.14 -17.27 -1.79
C VAL A 140 -16.42 -17.97 -2.94
N GLU A 141 -17.09 -18.88 -3.66
CA GLU A 141 -16.54 -19.54 -4.85
C GLU A 141 -16.22 -18.52 -5.95
N ARG A 142 -17.13 -17.59 -6.24
CA ARG A 142 -16.89 -16.51 -7.22
C ARG A 142 -15.67 -15.66 -6.86
N LEU A 143 -15.59 -15.19 -5.61
CA LEU A 143 -14.45 -14.38 -5.13
C LEU A 143 -13.12 -15.15 -5.18
N ARG A 144 -13.14 -16.46 -4.85
CA ARG A 144 -11.96 -17.32 -5.00
C ARG A 144 -11.51 -17.40 -6.45
N ASP A 145 -12.45 -17.67 -7.36
CA ASP A 145 -12.16 -17.81 -8.78
C ASP A 145 -11.67 -16.47 -9.40
N GLU A 146 -12.26 -15.35 -9.00
CA GLU A 146 -11.75 -14.00 -9.34
C GLU A 146 -10.32 -13.82 -8.86
N ARG A 147 -10.00 -14.21 -7.60
CA ARG A 147 -8.66 -14.11 -7.08
C ARG A 147 -7.67 -15.00 -7.82
N LEU A 148 -8.06 -16.21 -8.20
CA LEU A 148 -7.23 -17.10 -9.00
C LEU A 148 -6.94 -16.50 -10.39
N ASN A 149 -7.94 -15.87 -11.01
CA ASN A 149 -7.77 -15.16 -12.27
C ASN A 149 -6.85 -13.93 -12.13
N ASP A 150 -6.99 -13.15 -11.05
CA ASP A 150 -6.08 -12.03 -10.76
C ASP A 150 -4.64 -12.50 -10.55
N LEU A 151 -4.42 -13.60 -9.84
CA LEU A 151 -3.09 -14.22 -9.67
C LEU A 151 -2.50 -14.70 -11.01
N LEU A 152 -3.33 -15.21 -11.90
CA LEU A 152 -2.90 -15.57 -13.25
C LEU A 152 -2.48 -14.34 -14.08
N GLN A 153 -3.26 -13.26 -14.01
CA GLN A 153 -2.91 -11.99 -14.66
C GLN A 153 -1.64 -11.36 -14.04
N ALA A 154 -1.47 -11.46 -12.73
CA ALA A 154 -0.27 -10.99 -12.03
C ALA A 154 1.01 -11.63 -12.58
N ARG A 155 0.97 -12.92 -12.93
CA ARG A 155 2.10 -13.59 -13.58
C ARG A 155 2.44 -13.04 -14.97
N ALA A 156 1.45 -12.55 -15.71
CA ALA A 156 1.68 -11.92 -17.01
C ALA A 156 2.29 -10.52 -16.90
N ASP A 157 2.06 -9.83 -15.79
CA ASP A 157 2.60 -8.50 -15.49
C ASP A 157 4.03 -8.59 -14.95
N PRO A 158 5.06 -8.07 -15.68
CA PRO A 158 6.44 -8.12 -15.21
C PRO A 158 6.68 -7.42 -13.88
N ARG A 159 5.95 -6.32 -13.61
CA ARG A 159 6.08 -5.54 -12.39
C ARG A 159 5.59 -6.34 -11.18
N ARG A 160 4.39 -6.92 -11.25
CA ARG A 160 3.83 -7.75 -10.18
C ARG A 160 4.69 -9.01 -9.96
N ARG A 161 5.19 -9.60 -11.05
CA ARG A 161 6.08 -10.76 -10.98
C ARG A 161 7.41 -10.42 -10.28
N ALA A 162 7.95 -9.22 -10.53
CA ALA A 162 9.17 -8.76 -9.85
C ALA A 162 8.94 -8.54 -8.35
N ASP A 163 7.79 -7.97 -7.96
CA ASP A 163 7.44 -7.77 -6.56
C ASP A 163 7.28 -9.11 -5.82
N GLU A 164 6.61 -10.09 -6.43
CA GLU A 164 6.48 -11.45 -5.87
C GLU A 164 7.83 -12.16 -5.73
N ALA A 165 8.63 -12.18 -6.79
CA ALA A 165 9.96 -12.80 -6.77
C ALA A 165 10.88 -12.13 -5.75
N PHE A 166 10.73 -10.82 -5.54
CA PHE A 166 11.53 -10.07 -4.59
C PHE A 166 11.23 -10.50 -3.14
N VAL A 167 9.97 -10.51 -2.72
CA VAL A 167 9.61 -10.90 -1.35
C VAL A 167 9.90 -12.38 -1.09
N ASP A 168 9.69 -13.25 -2.07
CA ASP A 168 10.06 -14.67 -2.00
C ASP A 168 11.58 -14.87 -1.85
N THR A 169 12.41 -13.94 -2.39
CA THR A 169 13.87 -14.02 -2.26
C THR A 169 14.37 -13.53 -0.91
N ILE A 170 13.79 -12.46 -0.35
CA ILE A 170 14.32 -11.81 0.85
C ILE A 170 13.81 -12.40 2.17
N TYR A 171 12.69 -13.12 2.18
CA TYR A 171 12.14 -13.79 3.37
C TYR A 171 12.25 -15.32 3.28
N THR A 172 12.34 -15.97 4.43
CA THR A 172 12.22 -17.43 4.50
C THR A 172 10.79 -17.86 4.15
N SER A 173 10.63 -19.07 3.64
CA SER A 173 9.32 -19.62 3.27
C SER A 173 8.31 -19.71 4.43
N ASP A 174 8.81 -19.72 5.67
CA ASP A 174 7.97 -19.74 6.88
C ASP A 174 7.50 -18.35 7.31
N ALA A 175 8.13 -17.30 6.78
CA ALA A 175 7.75 -15.92 7.05
C ALA A 175 6.46 -15.57 6.28
N PRO A 176 5.43 -15.00 6.92
CA PRO A 176 4.20 -14.64 6.22
C PRO A 176 4.44 -13.66 5.07
N TYR A 177 5.44 -12.79 5.19
CA TYR A 177 5.77 -11.76 4.20
C TYR A 177 6.45 -12.28 2.91
N HIS A 178 6.80 -13.58 2.82
CA HIS A 178 7.38 -14.15 1.61
C HIS A 178 6.40 -14.27 0.42
N ARG A 179 5.11 -14.11 0.65
CA ARG A 179 4.04 -14.23 -0.33
C ARG A 179 3.18 -12.95 -0.40
N PRO A 180 2.32 -12.75 -1.39
CA PRO A 180 1.31 -11.69 -1.39
C PRO A 180 0.31 -11.85 -0.24
N ALA A 181 -0.21 -10.74 0.32
CA ALA A 181 -1.24 -10.78 1.36
C ALA A 181 -2.50 -11.53 0.92
N GLY A 182 -2.90 -11.40 -0.35
CA GLY A 182 -4.02 -12.13 -0.93
C GLY A 182 -3.72 -13.59 -1.29
N GLY A 183 -2.62 -14.18 -0.77
CA GLY A 183 -2.26 -15.58 -0.98
C GLY A 183 -1.61 -15.87 -2.32
N THR A 184 -1.21 -17.12 -2.50
CA THR A 184 -0.71 -17.69 -3.75
C THR A 184 -1.78 -18.56 -4.39
N ARG A 185 -1.56 -19.03 -5.61
CA ARG A 185 -2.45 -19.98 -6.27
C ARG A 185 -2.72 -21.21 -5.38
N ASP A 186 -1.65 -21.82 -4.88
CA ASP A 186 -1.73 -23.07 -4.11
C ASP A 186 -2.54 -22.90 -2.81
N THR A 187 -2.40 -21.74 -2.13
CA THR A 187 -3.17 -21.47 -0.91
C THR A 187 -4.61 -21.10 -1.21
N VAL A 188 -4.87 -20.33 -2.28
CA VAL A 188 -6.22 -19.82 -2.63
C VAL A 188 -7.12 -20.92 -3.21
N GLU A 189 -6.59 -21.87 -3.99
CA GLU A 189 -7.38 -23.00 -4.55
C GLU A 189 -8.11 -23.81 -3.46
N GLY A 190 -7.50 -23.94 -2.28
CA GLY A 190 -8.07 -24.66 -1.14
C GLY A 190 -9.05 -23.87 -0.28
N LEU A 191 -9.23 -22.57 -0.53
CA LEU A 191 -10.08 -21.72 0.29
C LEU A 191 -11.57 -21.92 -0.04
N GLY A 192 -12.37 -22.08 1.00
CA GLY A 192 -13.82 -22.14 0.93
C GLY A 192 -14.44 -21.39 2.11
N ARG A 193 -15.77 -21.43 2.20
CA ARG A 193 -16.56 -20.75 3.22
C ARG A 193 -16.03 -20.94 4.65
N THR A 194 -15.65 -22.17 5.00
CA THR A 194 -15.18 -22.51 6.35
C THR A 194 -13.87 -21.76 6.69
N GLN A 195 -12.91 -21.74 5.76
CA GLN A 195 -11.63 -21.09 5.95
C GLN A 195 -11.81 -19.56 6.07
N LEU A 196 -12.62 -18.94 5.20
CA LEU A 196 -12.91 -17.52 5.25
C LEU A 196 -13.58 -17.14 6.57
N ARG A 197 -14.58 -17.90 6.98
CA ARG A 197 -15.28 -17.67 8.24
C ARG A 197 -14.33 -17.77 9.43
N HIS A 198 -13.48 -18.78 9.49
CA HIS A 198 -12.48 -18.92 10.56
C HIS A 198 -11.45 -17.80 10.54
N ALA A 199 -11.01 -17.35 9.35
CA ALA A 199 -10.10 -16.22 9.24
C ALA A 199 -10.73 -14.95 9.80
N TYR A 200 -12.01 -14.71 9.52
CA TYR A 200 -12.76 -13.56 10.01
C TYR A 200 -12.99 -13.62 11.53
N GLU A 201 -13.53 -14.74 12.03
CA GLU A 201 -13.88 -14.93 13.44
C GLU A 201 -12.67 -14.78 14.38
N ARG A 202 -11.45 -15.07 13.93
CA ARG A 202 -10.21 -14.83 14.70
C ARG A 202 -10.02 -13.37 15.09
N GLY A 203 -10.48 -12.43 14.24
CA GLY A 203 -10.34 -10.99 14.45
C GLY A 203 -11.48 -10.37 15.25
N LEU A 204 -12.59 -11.11 15.44
CA LEU A 204 -13.81 -10.61 16.06
C LEU A 204 -13.72 -10.57 17.59
N ASP A 205 -12.98 -9.58 18.11
CA ASP A 205 -12.87 -9.31 19.52
C ASP A 205 -13.03 -7.79 19.78
N PRO A 206 -14.13 -7.32 20.40
CA PRO A 206 -14.35 -5.90 20.62
C PRO A 206 -13.26 -5.25 21.47
N ALA A 207 -12.66 -5.98 22.41
CA ALA A 207 -11.58 -5.43 23.26
C ALA A 207 -10.28 -5.18 22.48
N ARG A 208 -10.12 -5.78 21.30
CA ARG A 208 -8.96 -5.63 20.41
C ARG A 208 -9.29 -4.81 19.15
N ALA A 209 -10.56 -4.51 18.93
CA ALA A 209 -11.02 -3.69 17.82
C ALA A 209 -10.97 -2.20 18.16
N THR A 210 -10.93 -1.36 17.15
CA THR A 210 -11.03 0.09 17.28
C THR A 210 -12.00 0.62 16.24
N PHE A 211 -12.98 1.39 16.67
CA PHE A 211 -13.85 2.15 15.81
C PHE A 211 -13.29 3.56 15.66
N ILE A 212 -13.08 4.01 14.44
CA ILE A 212 -12.47 5.29 14.11
C ILE A 212 -13.48 6.09 13.28
N ILE A 213 -13.75 7.32 13.68
CA ILE A 213 -14.71 8.17 12.98
C ILE A 213 -14.20 9.60 12.85
N GLY A 214 -14.37 10.21 11.70
CA GLY A 214 -13.97 11.58 11.41
C GLY A 214 -15.00 12.32 10.57
N GLY A 215 -15.05 13.63 10.72
CA GLY A 215 -15.97 14.53 10.02
C GLY A 215 -16.61 15.54 10.95
N GLU A 216 -17.70 16.20 10.55
CA GLU A 216 -18.43 17.14 11.41
C GLU A 216 -19.29 16.37 12.43
N LEU A 217 -18.71 16.13 13.61
CA LEU A 217 -19.31 15.33 14.68
C LEU A 217 -20.09 16.16 15.71
N ALA A 218 -19.95 17.47 15.71
CA ALA A 218 -20.59 18.35 16.68
C ALA A 218 -22.10 18.12 16.78
N GLY A 219 -22.61 17.82 17.97
CA GLY A 219 -24.03 17.55 18.23
C GLY A 219 -24.50 16.14 17.86
N LEU A 220 -23.61 15.24 17.43
CA LEU A 220 -23.89 13.81 17.29
C LEU A 220 -23.44 13.06 18.56
N ASP A 221 -24.31 12.20 19.08
CA ASP A 221 -23.94 11.29 20.18
C ASP A 221 -23.43 9.96 19.61
N VAL A 222 -22.18 10.02 19.10
CA VAL A 222 -21.51 8.87 18.46
C VAL A 222 -21.38 7.71 19.44
N ALA A 223 -21.01 7.99 20.70
CA ALA A 223 -20.76 6.93 21.68
C ALA A 223 -22.05 6.15 22.01
N THR A 224 -23.19 6.83 22.23
CA THR A 224 -24.48 6.17 22.47
C THR A 224 -24.94 5.39 21.25
N THR A 225 -24.76 5.94 20.04
CA THR A 225 -25.12 5.23 18.81
C THR A 225 -24.31 3.95 18.67
N LEU A 226 -23.00 4.01 18.87
CA LEU A 226 -22.12 2.83 18.78
C LEU A 226 -22.39 1.83 19.92
N GLU A 227 -22.68 2.28 21.14
CA GLU A 227 -23.10 1.37 22.23
C GLU A 227 -24.36 0.58 21.86
N ARG A 228 -25.35 1.23 21.24
CA ARG A 228 -26.56 0.55 20.77
C ARG A 228 -26.29 -0.49 19.68
N LEU A 229 -25.36 -0.19 18.76
CA LEU A 229 -25.08 -1.05 17.60
C LEU A 229 -24.08 -2.15 17.91
N PHE A 230 -23.06 -1.87 18.71
CA PHE A 230 -21.94 -2.76 18.94
C PHE A 230 -21.78 -3.22 20.39
N GLY A 231 -22.53 -2.64 21.37
CA GLY A 231 -22.35 -2.90 22.80
C GLY A 231 -22.60 -4.35 23.20
N GLU A 232 -23.51 -5.04 22.51
CA GLU A 232 -23.80 -6.48 22.75
C GLU A 232 -22.84 -7.43 22.04
N TRP A 233 -21.95 -6.90 21.19
CA TRP A 233 -20.96 -7.72 20.50
C TRP A 233 -20.01 -8.37 21.51
N GLN A 234 -19.94 -9.69 21.47
CA GLN A 234 -19.05 -10.51 22.30
C GLN A 234 -17.90 -11.08 21.46
N ALA A 235 -16.74 -11.21 22.10
CA ALA A 235 -15.62 -11.88 21.48
C ALA A 235 -15.95 -13.33 21.13
N PHE A 236 -15.59 -13.79 19.95
CA PHE A 236 -15.54 -15.22 19.71
C PHE A 236 -14.51 -15.87 20.64
N PRO A 237 -14.73 -17.13 21.09
CA PRO A 237 -13.77 -17.84 21.93
C PRO A 237 -12.39 -17.79 21.29
N ALA A 238 -11.47 -17.10 21.94
CA ALA A 238 -10.18 -16.77 21.36
C ALA A 238 -9.43 -18.00 20.87
N VAL A 239 -9.09 -18.02 19.59
CA VAL A 239 -7.92 -18.75 19.13
C VAL A 239 -6.72 -18.00 19.72
N ALA A 240 -6.00 -18.67 20.61
CA ALA A 240 -4.99 -18.10 21.48
C ALA A 240 -4.00 -17.20 20.71
N GLY A 241 -3.81 -15.99 21.25
CA GLY A 241 -2.69 -15.06 21.13
C GLY A 241 -2.07 -14.84 19.73
N GLY A 242 -1.87 -13.61 19.33
CA GLY A 242 -1.10 -13.30 18.13
C GLY A 242 0.25 -14.02 18.12
N ARG A 243 0.49 -14.83 17.10
CA ARG A 243 1.77 -15.46 16.85
C ARG A 243 2.83 -14.36 16.70
N ALA A 244 4.01 -14.55 17.28
CA ALA A 244 5.15 -13.69 16.95
C ALA A 244 5.37 -13.74 15.43
N ILE A 245 5.50 -12.58 14.81
CA ILE A 245 5.71 -12.50 13.37
C ILE A 245 7.11 -13.03 13.11
N ASP A 246 7.19 -14.12 12.34
CA ASP A 246 8.46 -14.59 11.81
C ASP A 246 8.74 -13.80 10.53
N ASP A 247 9.67 -12.86 10.63
CA ASP A 247 10.13 -12.03 9.53
C ASP A 247 11.62 -12.27 9.23
N ALA A 248 12.11 -13.48 9.50
CA ALA A 248 13.50 -13.83 9.32
C ALA A 248 13.95 -13.64 7.85
N PRO A 249 15.15 -13.05 7.63
CA PRO A 249 15.69 -12.91 6.29
C PRO A 249 16.16 -14.27 5.74
N ALA A 250 15.87 -14.52 4.45
CA ALA A 250 16.35 -15.69 3.74
C ALA A 250 17.83 -15.56 3.33
N ILE A 251 18.30 -14.33 3.13
CA ILE A 251 19.64 -14.03 2.63
C ILE A 251 20.46 -13.24 3.65
N ARG A 252 21.78 -13.43 3.62
CA ARG A 252 22.79 -12.76 4.45
C ARG A 252 23.93 -12.18 3.62
N GLU A 253 23.86 -12.31 2.32
CA GLU A 253 24.80 -11.81 1.33
C GLU A 253 24.05 -11.40 0.08
N ARG A 254 24.68 -10.62 -0.78
CA ARG A 254 24.05 -10.17 -2.02
C ARG A 254 23.81 -11.35 -2.97
N VAL A 255 22.60 -11.43 -3.52
CA VAL A 255 22.19 -12.44 -4.50
C VAL A 255 21.51 -11.78 -5.68
N VAL A 256 21.57 -12.43 -6.84
CA VAL A 256 20.89 -11.98 -8.07
C VAL A 256 19.95 -13.08 -8.53
N ARG A 257 18.67 -12.76 -8.68
CA ARG A 257 17.66 -13.65 -9.23
C ARG A 257 17.09 -13.02 -10.51
N VAL A 258 17.23 -13.73 -11.61
CA VAL A 258 16.69 -13.30 -12.91
C VAL A 258 15.51 -14.19 -13.27
N VAL A 259 14.35 -13.60 -13.42
CA VAL A 259 13.15 -14.22 -13.98
C VAL A 259 13.17 -13.96 -15.48
N HIS A 260 13.55 -14.96 -16.26
CA HIS A 260 13.79 -14.82 -17.69
C HIS A 260 12.49 -14.77 -18.49
N ARG A 261 12.32 -13.67 -19.24
CA ARG A 261 11.24 -13.44 -20.21
C ARG A 261 11.84 -13.17 -21.59
N PRO A 262 11.89 -14.17 -22.48
CA PRO A 262 12.46 -14.01 -23.80
C PRO A 262 11.81 -12.88 -24.61
N GLY A 263 12.64 -12.02 -25.20
CA GLY A 263 12.18 -10.92 -26.04
C GLY A 263 11.57 -9.73 -25.29
N ALA A 264 11.65 -9.68 -23.97
CA ALA A 264 11.21 -8.53 -23.20
C ALA A 264 12.04 -7.30 -23.55
N VAL A 265 11.37 -6.21 -23.94
CA VAL A 265 12.01 -4.93 -24.33
C VAL A 265 12.37 -4.08 -23.11
N GLN A 266 11.81 -4.39 -21.95
CA GLN A 266 12.10 -3.75 -20.66
C GLN A 266 12.43 -4.78 -19.59
N SER A 267 13.22 -4.37 -18.62
CA SER A 267 13.50 -5.11 -17.40
C SER A 267 12.90 -4.39 -16.19
N GLU A 268 12.15 -5.14 -15.38
CA GLU A 268 11.73 -4.70 -14.05
C GLU A 268 12.82 -5.06 -13.03
N ILE A 269 13.30 -4.07 -12.30
CA ILE A 269 14.39 -4.22 -11.34
C ILE A 269 13.86 -3.96 -9.93
N ARG A 270 14.18 -4.87 -8.99
CA ARG A 270 14.01 -4.69 -7.53
C ARG A 270 15.33 -4.93 -6.85
N ILE A 271 15.79 -3.99 -6.04
CA ILE A 271 17.02 -4.13 -5.25
C ILE A 271 16.70 -3.78 -3.80
N GLY A 272 16.95 -4.70 -2.88
CA GLY A 272 16.64 -4.42 -1.49
C GLY A 272 16.81 -5.63 -0.59
N HIS A 273 16.26 -5.53 0.60
CA HIS A 273 16.46 -6.51 1.67
C HIS A 273 15.28 -6.48 2.65
N ARG A 274 15.25 -7.36 3.63
CA ARG A 274 14.37 -7.25 4.77
C ARG A 274 14.60 -5.89 5.46
N GLY A 275 13.56 -5.09 5.55
CA GLY A 275 13.62 -3.75 6.16
C GLY A 275 13.34 -3.78 7.66
N VAL A 276 12.50 -2.86 8.15
CA VAL A 276 12.22 -2.62 9.56
C VAL A 276 10.73 -2.52 9.83
N PRO A 277 10.26 -2.82 11.06
CA PRO A 277 8.87 -2.56 11.43
C PRO A 277 8.62 -1.05 11.57
N ARG A 278 7.35 -0.63 11.50
CA ARG A 278 7.00 0.79 11.69
C ARG A 278 7.41 1.33 13.07
N ARG A 279 7.36 0.49 14.09
CA ARG A 279 7.66 0.87 15.46
C ARG A 279 9.16 0.80 15.76
N ILE A 280 9.89 1.80 15.27
CA ILE A 280 11.33 2.00 15.53
C ILE A 280 11.57 3.40 16.09
N PRO A 281 12.59 3.59 16.94
CA PRO A 281 12.86 4.88 17.58
C PRO A 281 13.34 5.96 16.61
N ASP A 282 13.95 5.59 15.51
CA ASP A 282 14.56 6.46 14.50
C ASP A 282 13.72 6.56 13.21
N PHE A 283 12.40 6.37 13.32
CA PHE A 283 11.46 6.45 12.19
C PHE A 283 11.62 7.76 11.38
N HIS A 284 11.70 8.92 12.04
CA HIS A 284 11.79 10.20 11.31
C HIS A 284 13.11 10.36 10.54
N PRO A 285 14.29 10.02 11.09
CA PRO A 285 15.52 9.90 10.30
C PRO A 285 15.40 8.97 9.10
N VAL A 286 14.78 7.77 9.27
CA VAL A 286 14.56 6.82 8.17
C VAL A 286 13.60 7.39 7.11
N ALA A 287 12.55 8.10 7.52
CA ALA A 287 11.62 8.75 6.59
C ALA A 287 12.31 9.85 5.75
N VAL A 288 13.16 10.67 6.38
CA VAL A 288 13.96 11.71 5.68
C VAL A 288 14.99 11.06 4.76
N MET A 289 15.70 10.04 5.23
CA MET A 289 16.63 9.25 4.41
C MET A 289 15.95 8.68 3.16
N SER A 290 14.80 8.05 3.32
CA SER A 290 14.03 7.46 2.22
C SER A 290 13.57 8.53 1.23
N ALA A 291 13.16 9.70 1.71
CA ALA A 291 12.77 10.82 0.86
C ALA A 291 13.95 11.31 -0.02
N ILE A 292 15.15 11.45 0.55
CA ILE A 292 16.36 11.85 -0.17
C ILE A 292 16.78 10.79 -1.18
N LEU A 293 16.74 9.51 -0.79
CA LEU A 293 17.22 8.41 -1.63
C LEU A 293 16.34 8.19 -2.86
N GLY A 294 15.01 8.05 -2.67
CA GLY A 294 14.11 7.65 -3.75
C GLY A 294 12.67 8.11 -3.62
N GLY A 295 12.30 8.80 -2.52
CA GLY A 295 10.91 9.20 -2.26
C GLY A 295 10.51 10.55 -2.86
N LEU A 296 11.48 11.37 -3.30
CA LEU A 296 11.22 12.67 -3.91
C LEU A 296 11.44 12.62 -5.43
N PHE A 297 10.78 13.51 -6.15
CA PHE A 297 11.02 13.67 -7.59
C PHE A 297 12.50 14.00 -7.89
N ASN A 298 13.12 14.84 -7.06
CA ASN A 298 14.55 15.19 -7.12
C ASN A 298 15.42 14.35 -6.16
N SER A 299 15.00 13.13 -5.85
CA SER A 299 15.78 12.17 -5.08
C SER A 299 17.06 11.74 -5.81
N ARG A 300 18.03 11.18 -5.07
CA ARG A 300 19.29 10.72 -5.66
C ARG A 300 19.08 9.73 -6.80
N LEU A 301 18.19 8.75 -6.62
CA LEU A 301 17.89 7.77 -7.66
C LEU A 301 17.26 8.39 -8.90
N ASN A 302 16.29 9.30 -8.75
CA ASN A 302 15.69 9.95 -9.90
C ASN A 302 16.67 10.89 -10.62
N MET A 303 17.47 11.65 -9.88
CA MET A 303 18.48 12.54 -10.49
C MET A 303 19.52 11.74 -11.27
N ASN A 304 19.95 10.60 -10.75
CA ASN A 304 20.93 9.75 -11.43
C ASN A 304 20.29 8.99 -12.61
N LEU A 305 19.33 8.09 -12.33
CA LEU A 305 18.81 7.15 -13.34
C LEU A 305 17.90 7.79 -14.38
N ARG A 306 17.11 8.79 -13.97
CA ARG A 306 16.16 9.48 -14.86
C ARG A 306 16.77 10.69 -15.54
N GLU A 307 17.26 11.69 -14.76
CA GLU A 307 17.68 12.98 -15.30
C GLU A 307 19.06 12.91 -15.97
N ASP A 308 20.06 12.30 -15.31
CA ASP A 308 21.43 12.26 -15.84
C ASP A 308 21.63 11.15 -16.88
N LYS A 309 21.06 9.97 -16.64
CA LYS A 309 21.30 8.77 -17.48
C LYS A 309 20.17 8.50 -18.51
N GLY A 310 18.94 8.92 -18.22
CA GLY A 310 17.80 8.66 -19.09
C GLY A 310 17.42 7.18 -19.18
N TYR A 311 17.73 6.36 -18.17
CA TYR A 311 17.49 4.92 -18.18
C TYR A 311 16.04 4.55 -17.88
N THR A 312 15.31 5.41 -17.19
CA THR A 312 13.94 5.15 -16.71
C THR A 312 13.10 6.42 -16.72
N TYR A 313 11.79 6.27 -16.76
CA TYR A 313 10.83 7.34 -16.49
C TYR A 313 10.74 7.70 -15.00
N GLY A 314 11.16 6.80 -14.11
CA GLY A 314 11.20 7.04 -12.68
C GLY A 314 11.84 5.89 -11.92
N ALA A 315 12.60 6.24 -10.89
CA ALA A 315 13.17 5.30 -9.93
C ALA A 315 12.72 5.70 -8.52
N GLY A 316 12.40 4.74 -7.69
CA GLY A 316 11.98 4.97 -6.31
C GLY A 316 12.68 4.03 -5.34
N ALA A 317 12.72 4.41 -4.06
CA ALA A 317 13.14 3.55 -2.97
C ALA A 317 12.42 3.89 -1.68
N GLY A 318 12.15 2.89 -0.84
CA GLY A 318 11.51 3.10 0.44
C GLY A 318 11.34 1.83 1.24
N PHE A 319 10.89 2.00 2.49
CA PHE A 319 10.52 0.92 3.39
C PHE A 319 8.99 0.76 3.38
N ASP A 320 8.52 -0.44 3.13
CA ASP A 320 7.15 -0.86 3.43
C ASP A 320 7.12 -1.33 4.88
N MET A 321 6.87 -0.38 5.79
CA MET A 321 6.91 -0.63 7.23
C MET A 321 5.60 -1.25 7.71
N ARG A 322 5.68 -2.47 8.24
CA ARG A 322 4.55 -3.26 8.76
C ARG A 322 4.66 -3.45 10.28
N ARG A 323 3.82 -4.26 10.89
CA ARG A 323 3.95 -4.68 12.31
C ARG A 323 5.26 -5.44 12.53
N GLY A 324 5.63 -6.32 11.62
CA GLY A 324 6.96 -6.93 11.52
C GLY A 324 7.86 -6.14 10.59
N ALA A 325 9.07 -6.63 10.35
CA ALA A 325 10.01 -6.03 9.42
C ALA A 325 9.57 -6.27 7.98
N GLY A 326 8.83 -5.34 7.42
CA GLY A 326 8.49 -5.31 6.01
C GLY A 326 9.71 -5.03 5.12
N PRO A 327 9.59 -5.08 3.79
CA PRO A 327 10.75 -4.95 2.90
C PRO A 327 11.24 -3.50 2.75
N PHE A 328 12.54 -3.33 2.52
CA PHE A 328 13.09 -2.17 1.84
C PHE A 328 13.31 -2.54 0.38
N SER A 329 12.86 -1.71 -0.56
CA SER A 329 13.09 -1.91 -1.98
C SER A 329 13.40 -0.63 -2.72
N ALA A 330 14.39 -0.68 -3.62
CA ALA A 330 14.63 0.28 -4.67
C ALA A 330 14.16 -0.34 -6.00
N ARG A 331 13.49 0.42 -6.87
CA ARG A 331 12.80 -0.12 -8.04
C ARG A 331 12.84 0.82 -9.25
N ALA A 332 12.89 0.24 -10.42
CA ALA A 332 12.64 0.92 -11.70
C ALA A 332 12.29 -0.09 -12.80
N ALA A 333 11.58 0.39 -13.82
CA ALA A 333 11.51 -0.23 -15.13
C ALA A 333 12.50 0.45 -16.08
N VAL A 334 13.34 -0.31 -16.77
CA VAL A 334 14.36 0.22 -17.67
C VAL A 334 14.33 -0.51 -19.02
N ASN A 335 14.85 0.11 -20.08
CA ASN A 335 15.07 -0.61 -21.32
C ASN A 335 16.07 -1.75 -21.11
N THR A 336 15.86 -2.90 -21.76
CA THR A 336 16.69 -4.12 -21.61
C THR A 336 18.18 -3.86 -21.85
N GLU A 337 18.54 -2.97 -22.78
CA GLU A 337 19.93 -2.63 -23.11
C GLU A 337 20.69 -1.95 -21.93
N VAL A 338 19.97 -1.28 -21.05
CA VAL A 338 20.56 -0.57 -19.91
C VAL A 338 20.31 -1.24 -18.56
N THR A 339 19.86 -2.51 -18.56
CA THR A 339 19.57 -3.27 -17.32
C THR A 339 20.78 -3.32 -16.39
N VAL A 340 21.93 -3.73 -16.88
CA VAL A 340 23.13 -3.88 -16.05
C VAL A 340 23.70 -2.53 -15.61
N PRO A 341 23.86 -1.52 -16.50
CA PRO A 341 24.21 -0.17 -16.07
C PRO A 341 23.27 0.40 -15.00
N ALA A 342 21.95 0.20 -15.12
CA ALA A 342 20.98 0.69 -14.12
C ALA A 342 21.18 -0.01 -12.76
N ILE A 343 21.39 -1.32 -12.72
CA ILE A 343 21.71 -2.05 -11.49
C ILE A 343 22.96 -1.48 -10.82
N GLN A 344 24.01 -1.20 -11.57
CA GLN A 344 25.24 -0.62 -11.05
C GLN A 344 25.01 0.76 -10.45
N GLU A 345 24.24 1.62 -11.12
CA GLU A 345 23.90 2.96 -10.60
C GLU A 345 23.04 2.87 -9.33
N PHE A 346 22.08 1.94 -9.26
CA PHE A 346 21.36 1.69 -8.01
C PHE A 346 22.28 1.35 -6.86
N LEU A 347 23.20 0.41 -7.07
CA LEU A 347 24.15 -0.01 -6.04
C LEU A 347 25.09 1.13 -5.63
N VAL A 348 25.50 1.98 -6.56
CA VAL A 348 26.29 3.19 -6.29
C VAL A 348 25.52 4.16 -5.40
N GLU A 349 24.26 4.48 -5.72
CA GLU A 349 23.47 5.43 -4.92
C GLU A 349 23.09 4.88 -3.54
N LEU A 350 22.81 3.58 -3.43
CA LEU A 350 22.57 2.92 -2.14
C LEU A 350 23.83 2.95 -1.26
N ALA A 351 25.00 2.63 -1.83
CA ALA A 351 26.27 2.70 -1.11
C ALA A 351 26.61 4.14 -0.70
N ARG A 352 26.46 5.12 -1.60
CA ARG A 352 26.66 6.54 -1.28
C ARG A 352 25.75 7.03 -0.17
N MET A 353 24.47 6.57 -0.15
CA MET A 353 23.54 6.96 0.90
C MET A 353 23.95 6.39 2.26
N ARG A 354 24.49 5.16 2.30
CA ARG A 354 24.99 4.52 3.50
C ARG A 354 26.31 5.11 4.00
N ASP A 355 27.25 5.38 3.09
CA ASP A 355 28.66 5.63 3.41
C ASP A 355 29.00 7.14 3.42
N GLU A 356 28.21 7.98 2.74
CA GLU A 356 28.44 9.41 2.63
C GLU A 356 27.30 10.21 3.33
N GLN A 357 27.67 11.28 4.00
CA GLN A 357 26.67 12.17 4.58
C GLN A 357 25.88 12.90 3.49
N VAL A 358 24.59 13.10 3.75
CA VAL A 358 23.76 13.97 2.92
C VAL A 358 24.18 15.43 3.08
N THR A 359 23.99 16.22 2.04
CA THR A 359 24.23 17.66 2.10
C THR A 359 23.14 18.38 2.88
N GLU A 360 23.45 19.55 3.44
CA GLU A 360 22.45 20.43 4.06
C GLU A 360 21.33 20.85 3.09
N ALA A 361 21.63 20.91 1.80
CA ALA A 361 20.64 21.23 0.78
C ALA A 361 19.65 20.08 0.57
N GLU A 362 20.11 18.83 0.47
CA GLU A 362 19.26 17.64 0.38
C GLU A 362 18.39 17.48 1.63
N LEU A 363 18.99 17.62 2.82
CA LEU A 363 18.27 17.56 4.09
C LEU A 363 17.16 18.61 4.16
N ARG A 364 17.46 19.84 3.81
CA ARG A 364 16.49 20.95 3.82
C ARG A 364 15.36 20.67 2.84
N ALA A 365 15.67 20.28 1.60
CA ALA A 365 14.66 19.97 0.58
C ALA A 365 13.71 18.86 1.01
N ALA A 366 14.25 17.79 1.62
CA ALA A 366 13.43 16.68 2.13
C ALA A 366 12.53 17.09 3.30
N ARG A 367 13.05 17.85 4.27
CA ARG A 367 12.28 18.38 5.39
C ARG A 367 11.17 19.33 4.91
N ASP A 368 11.51 20.30 4.05
CA ASP A 368 10.57 21.27 3.52
C ASP A 368 9.42 20.59 2.79
N PHE A 369 9.72 19.53 2.00
CA PHE A 369 8.71 18.73 1.33
C PHE A 369 7.82 17.97 2.33
N LEU A 370 8.42 17.18 3.24
CA LEU A 370 7.67 16.34 4.18
C LEU A 370 6.78 17.18 5.11
N ILE A 371 7.29 18.33 5.58
CA ILE A 371 6.55 19.28 6.42
C ILE A 371 5.45 19.98 5.61
N GLY A 372 5.76 20.35 4.37
CA GLY A 372 4.85 21.10 3.50
C GLY A 372 3.68 20.27 2.99
N VAL A 373 3.92 19.00 2.64
CA VAL A 373 2.86 18.08 2.16
C VAL A 373 2.01 17.52 3.28
N PHE A 374 2.49 17.52 4.51
CA PHE A 374 1.80 16.91 5.64
C PHE A 374 0.34 17.38 5.83
N PRO A 375 0.03 18.69 5.83
CA PRO A 375 -1.36 19.15 5.95
C PRO A 375 -2.27 18.65 4.83
N LEU A 376 -1.75 18.53 3.60
CA LEU A 376 -2.52 18.11 2.43
C LEU A 376 -2.99 16.65 2.53
N ARG A 377 -2.29 15.84 3.32
CA ARG A 377 -2.66 14.45 3.56
C ARG A 377 -3.93 14.29 4.40
N PHE A 378 -4.41 15.35 5.06
CA PHE A 378 -5.54 15.29 6.00
C PHE A 378 -6.67 16.24 5.61
N GLU A 379 -6.84 16.48 4.32
CA GLU A 379 -7.90 17.35 3.81
C GLU A 379 -9.30 16.74 3.90
N THR A 380 -9.41 15.42 3.95
CA THR A 380 -10.68 14.68 4.00
C THR A 380 -10.84 13.92 5.31
N ALA A 381 -12.09 13.64 5.69
CA ALA A 381 -12.40 12.81 6.85
C ALA A 381 -11.82 11.39 6.69
N GLY A 382 -11.94 10.80 5.49
CA GLY A 382 -11.39 9.48 5.17
C GLY A 382 -9.87 9.43 5.37
N ALA A 383 -9.15 10.47 4.94
CA ALA A 383 -7.69 10.54 5.13
C ALA A 383 -7.27 10.63 6.60
N VAL A 384 -8.03 11.34 7.44
CA VAL A 384 -7.80 11.39 8.89
C VAL A 384 -8.09 10.03 9.52
N VAL A 385 -9.20 9.38 9.14
CA VAL A 385 -9.57 8.05 9.62
C VAL A 385 -8.50 7.01 9.22
N ALA A 386 -8.02 7.03 7.98
CA ALA A 386 -6.95 6.16 7.52
C ALA A 386 -5.64 6.36 8.29
N ALA A 387 -5.26 7.62 8.56
CA ALA A 387 -4.07 7.91 9.36
C ALA A 387 -4.17 7.41 10.80
N LEU A 388 -5.34 7.59 11.44
CA LEU A 388 -5.61 7.05 12.77
C LEU A 388 -5.62 5.52 12.77
N SER A 389 -6.16 4.90 11.71
CA SER A 389 -6.11 3.43 11.51
C SER A 389 -4.66 2.94 11.47
N GLY A 390 -3.78 3.61 10.73
CA GLY A 390 -2.36 3.30 10.71
C GLY A 390 -1.70 3.39 12.08
N LEU A 391 -2.03 4.40 12.90
CA LEU A 391 -1.52 4.48 14.27
C LEU A 391 -1.99 3.29 15.12
N VAL A 392 -3.26 2.90 15.01
CA VAL A 392 -3.83 1.76 15.76
C VAL A 392 -3.15 0.45 15.35
N VAL A 393 -2.95 0.22 14.06
CA VAL A 393 -2.25 -0.96 13.52
C VAL A 393 -0.86 -1.10 14.15
N HIS A 394 -0.13 0.01 14.21
CA HIS A 394 1.26 0.03 14.69
C HIS A 394 1.40 0.30 16.20
N GLU A 395 0.30 0.35 16.95
CA GLU A 395 0.29 0.64 18.40
C GLU A 395 0.98 1.97 18.73
N LEU A 396 0.73 2.99 17.93
CA LEU A 396 1.25 4.34 18.12
C LEU A 396 0.15 5.27 18.68
N GLY A 397 0.56 6.28 19.42
CA GLY A 397 -0.33 7.32 19.94
C GLY A 397 -0.58 8.42 18.90
N VAL A 398 -1.62 9.21 19.11
CA VAL A 398 -1.97 10.37 18.24
C VAL A 398 -0.84 11.40 18.23
N GLU A 399 -0.02 11.45 19.27
CA GLU A 399 1.17 12.31 19.41
C GLU A 399 2.15 12.15 18.23
N GLU A 400 2.17 10.98 17.61
CA GLU A 400 2.99 10.72 16.40
C GLU A 400 2.61 11.66 15.26
N LEU A 401 1.32 11.89 15.03
CA LEU A 401 0.83 12.84 14.01
C LEU A 401 0.92 14.28 14.47
N VAL A 402 0.59 14.57 15.72
CA VAL A 402 0.65 15.91 16.29
C VAL A 402 2.07 16.46 16.24
N ASN A 403 3.06 15.65 16.57
CA ASN A 403 4.47 16.05 16.64
C ASN A 403 5.24 15.81 15.33
N TYR A 404 4.64 15.20 14.30
CA TYR A 404 5.33 14.77 13.09
C TYR A 404 6.19 15.86 12.46
N ARG A 405 5.64 17.07 12.26
CA ARG A 405 6.36 18.18 11.61
C ARG A 405 7.57 18.63 12.43
N ASN A 406 7.42 18.72 13.75
CA ASN A 406 8.52 19.09 14.65
C ASN A 406 9.58 17.98 14.69
N SER A 407 9.18 16.72 14.64
CA SER A 407 10.09 15.58 14.60
C SER A 407 10.89 15.53 13.30
N ILE A 408 10.26 15.81 12.15
CA ILE A 408 10.95 15.93 10.85
C ILE A 408 11.92 17.12 10.88
N GLU A 409 11.50 18.29 11.40
CA GLU A 409 12.36 19.49 11.50
C GLU A 409 13.61 19.23 12.37
N ALA A 410 13.49 18.41 13.38
CA ALA A 410 14.59 18.08 14.29
C ALA A 410 15.61 17.08 13.72
N VAL A 411 15.32 16.40 12.60
CA VAL A 411 16.24 15.43 11.99
C VAL A 411 17.53 16.13 11.53
N SER A 412 18.69 15.66 11.92
CA SER A 412 20.00 16.19 11.52
C SER A 412 20.66 15.36 10.42
N VAL A 413 21.68 15.92 9.75
CA VAL A 413 22.54 15.17 8.80
C VAL A 413 23.13 13.93 9.48
N ALA A 414 23.58 14.05 10.72
CA ALA A 414 24.16 12.93 11.47
C ALA A 414 23.11 11.83 11.76
N ALA A 415 21.85 12.21 12.07
CA ALA A 415 20.78 11.25 12.29
C ALA A 415 20.41 10.51 11.01
N VAL A 416 20.39 11.18 9.87
CA VAL A 416 20.18 10.54 8.55
C VAL A 416 21.30 9.58 8.22
N ALA A 417 22.57 9.97 8.43
CA ALA A 417 23.72 9.11 8.19
C ALA A 417 23.72 7.88 9.09
N GLU A 418 23.35 8.00 10.36
CA GLU A 418 23.24 6.86 11.28
C GLU A 418 22.10 5.92 10.88
N ALA A 419 20.93 6.46 10.51
CA ALA A 419 19.82 5.66 10.00
C ALA A 419 20.19 4.89 8.72
N ALA A 420 20.89 5.54 7.79
CA ALA A 420 21.37 4.90 6.57
C ALA A 420 22.36 3.77 6.87
N ARG A 421 23.31 4.00 7.76
CA ARG A 421 24.31 3.00 8.15
C ARG A 421 23.70 1.77 8.83
N ILE A 422 22.63 1.96 9.61
CA ILE A 422 21.95 0.87 10.32
C ILE A 422 21.00 0.10 9.42
N HIS A 423 20.23 0.81 8.58
CA HIS A 423 19.06 0.25 7.91
C HIS A 423 19.22 -0.02 6.41
N LEU A 424 20.31 0.45 5.75
CA LEU A 424 20.59 0.10 4.35
C LEU A 424 21.62 -1.03 4.29
N LEU A 425 21.13 -2.26 4.17
CA LEU A 425 21.93 -3.48 4.15
C LEU A 425 22.36 -3.81 2.71
N VAL A 426 23.13 -2.91 2.09
CA VAL A 426 23.49 -2.98 0.65
C VAL A 426 24.22 -4.26 0.30
N ASP A 427 25.01 -4.80 1.23
CA ASP A 427 25.81 -6.02 1.02
C ASP A 427 24.99 -7.32 1.23
N GLU A 428 23.79 -7.20 1.81
CA GLU A 428 22.80 -8.27 1.97
C GLU A 428 21.59 -8.10 1.03
N ALA A 429 21.71 -7.27 -0.02
CA ALA A 429 20.58 -6.97 -0.90
C ALA A 429 20.33 -8.10 -1.90
N ALA A 430 19.07 -8.44 -2.11
CA ALA A 430 18.62 -9.16 -3.29
C ALA A 430 18.51 -8.20 -4.48
N ILE A 431 18.99 -8.65 -5.63
CA ILE A 431 18.75 -8.00 -6.92
C ILE A 431 17.85 -8.93 -7.72
N VAL A 432 16.60 -8.53 -7.92
CA VAL A 432 15.64 -9.28 -8.72
C VAL A 432 15.37 -8.54 -10.02
N VAL A 433 15.51 -9.26 -11.13
CA VAL A 433 15.29 -8.73 -12.48
C VAL A 433 14.31 -9.61 -13.22
N VAL A 434 13.23 -9.03 -13.71
CA VAL A 434 12.30 -9.70 -14.63
C VAL A 434 12.54 -9.12 -16.03
N GLY A 435 13.09 -9.91 -16.96
CA GLY A 435 13.50 -9.41 -18.28
C GLY A 435 14.15 -10.47 -19.15
N ASP A 436 14.68 -10.07 -20.31
CA ASP A 436 15.32 -10.96 -21.26
C ASP A 436 16.78 -11.26 -20.86
N ALA A 437 16.98 -12.37 -20.13
CA ALA A 437 18.30 -12.80 -19.67
C ALA A 437 19.29 -13.06 -20.84
N ASP A 438 18.79 -13.46 -22.01
CA ASP A 438 19.65 -13.70 -23.17
C ASP A 438 20.28 -12.39 -23.68
N ALA A 439 19.63 -11.26 -23.45
CA ALA A 439 20.11 -9.95 -23.88
C ALA A 439 21.15 -9.34 -22.92
N PHE A 440 21.09 -9.60 -21.64
CA PHE A 440 21.96 -8.94 -20.64
C PHE A 440 22.74 -9.89 -19.72
N GLY A 441 22.53 -11.21 -19.82
CA GLY A 441 23.10 -12.20 -18.88
C GLY A 441 24.62 -12.17 -18.82
N ASP A 442 25.30 -12.19 -19.96
CA ASP A 442 26.77 -12.14 -20.03
C ASP A 442 27.32 -10.85 -19.38
N ALA A 443 26.68 -9.71 -19.64
CA ALA A 443 27.06 -8.43 -19.06
C ALA A 443 26.81 -8.41 -17.53
N LEU A 444 25.74 -9.04 -17.07
CA LEU A 444 25.40 -9.15 -15.66
C LEU A 444 26.43 -10.03 -14.93
N GLU A 445 26.84 -11.14 -15.52
CA GLU A 445 27.92 -12.01 -15.00
C GLU A 445 29.25 -11.25 -14.91
N ALA A 446 29.60 -10.54 -15.98
CA ALA A 446 30.82 -9.73 -16.03
C ALA A 446 30.83 -8.59 -15.01
N ALA A 447 29.66 -8.05 -14.64
CA ALA A 447 29.54 -7.00 -13.64
C ALA A 447 29.85 -7.47 -12.21
N GLY A 448 29.77 -8.76 -11.92
CA GLY A 448 30.18 -9.35 -10.64
C GLY A 448 29.38 -8.83 -9.44
N VAL A 449 28.12 -8.49 -9.61
CA VAL A 449 27.27 -7.87 -8.57
C VAL A 449 26.74 -8.86 -7.54
N GLY A 450 26.97 -10.15 -7.71
CA GLY A 450 26.60 -11.23 -6.79
C GLY A 450 26.40 -12.56 -7.53
N PRO A 451 26.22 -13.69 -6.81
CA PRO A 451 25.86 -14.97 -7.42
C PRO A 451 24.49 -14.87 -8.13
N ILE A 452 24.43 -15.38 -9.35
CA ILE A 452 23.27 -15.26 -10.25
C ILE A 452 22.53 -16.59 -10.32
N THR A 453 21.21 -16.54 -10.17
CA THR A 453 20.28 -17.62 -10.47
C THR A 453 19.33 -17.15 -11.56
N VAL A 454 19.16 -17.95 -12.61
CA VAL A 454 18.20 -17.67 -13.69
C VAL A 454 17.09 -18.71 -13.65
N GLU A 455 15.87 -18.27 -13.56
CA GLU A 455 14.68 -19.11 -13.68
C GLU A 455 13.85 -18.68 -14.90
N TRP A 456 13.22 -19.64 -15.55
CA TRP A 456 12.26 -19.34 -16.60
C TRP A 456 10.97 -18.82 -15.98
N ASP A 457 10.47 -17.68 -16.48
CA ASP A 457 9.12 -17.27 -16.16
C ASP A 457 8.19 -18.28 -16.82
N GLU A 458 7.57 -19.14 -16.02
CA GLU A 458 6.45 -19.96 -16.46
C GLU A 458 5.31 -19.02 -16.83
N GLY A 459 5.36 -18.43 -18.03
CA GLY A 459 4.34 -17.54 -18.55
C GLY A 459 2.93 -18.10 -18.35
N PRO A 460 1.86 -17.37 -18.68
CA PRO A 460 0.51 -17.85 -18.47
C PRO A 460 0.40 -19.26 -19.03
N ILE A 461 0.02 -20.21 -18.15
CA ILE A 461 -0.26 -21.59 -18.57
C ILE A 461 -1.18 -21.44 -19.78
N ALA A 462 -0.73 -21.84 -20.96
CA ALA A 462 -1.51 -21.74 -22.17
C ALA A 462 -2.88 -22.34 -21.85
N SER A 463 -3.88 -21.48 -21.69
CA SER A 463 -5.26 -21.94 -21.67
C SER A 463 -5.41 -22.79 -22.91
N GLY A 464 -5.93 -24.00 -22.76
CA GLY A 464 -6.21 -24.88 -23.91
C GLY A 464 -6.91 -24.10 -25.03
N PRO A 465 -6.98 -24.61 -26.23
CA PRO A 465 -7.43 -23.88 -27.41
C PRO A 465 -8.68 -23.06 -27.05
N LEU A 466 -8.56 -21.73 -27.27
CA LEU A 466 -9.69 -20.83 -27.09
C LEU A 466 -10.87 -21.42 -27.88
N GLU A 467 -11.93 -21.81 -27.20
CA GLU A 467 -13.19 -22.09 -27.87
C GLU A 467 -13.53 -20.85 -28.69
N GLU A 468 -13.78 -21.05 -30.00
CA GLU A 468 -14.12 -19.96 -30.90
C GLU A 468 -15.28 -19.13 -30.30
N PRO A 469 -15.22 -17.80 -30.42
CA PRO A 469 -16.26 -16.95 -29.85
C PRO A 469 -17.62 -17.33 -30.44
N VAL A 470 -18.54 -17.71 -29.58
CA VAL A 470 -19.97 -17.86 -29.89
C VAL A 470 -20.43 -16.53 -30.47
N GLY A 471 -21.02 -16.60 -31.65
CA GLY A 471 -21.39 -15.57 -32.60
C GLY A 471 -21.92 -14.22 -32.10
N PRO A 472 -22.23 -13.29 -32.98
CA PRO A 472 -22.35 -11.88 -32.65
C PRO A 472 -23.45 -11.62 -31.62
N VAL A 473 -23.04 -10.99 -30.52
CA VAL A 473 -23.97 -10.38 -29.56
C VAL A 473 -24.43 -9.04 -30.17
N ASP A 474 -25.74 -8.84 -30.24
CA ASP A 474 -26.36 -7.61 -30.74
C ASP A 474 -25.79 -6.37 -30.03
N GLU A 475 -25.33 -5.41 -30.84
CA GLU A 475 -24.93 -4.07 -30.39
C GLU A 475 -26.19 -3.30 -29.98
N ASP A 476 -26.44 -3.22 -28.67
CA ASP A 476 -27.25 -2.15 -28.05
C ASP A 476 -27.12 -2.28 -26.52
N ASP A 477 -26.01 -1.79 -25.94
CA ASP A 477 -26.00 -1.26 -24.57
C ASP A 477 -24.86 -0.25 -24.37
N ASP A 478 -25.27 1.01 -24.26
CA ASP A 478 -24.43 2.18 -24.06
C ASP A 478 -24.21 2.37 -22.54
N SER A 479 -23.17 1.74 -22.00
CA SER A 479 -22.69 2.05 -20.64
C SER A 479 -21.17 2.33 -20.68
N GLY A 480 -20.85 3.62 -20.48
CA GLY A 480 -19.50 4.16 -20.46
C GLY A 480 -18.61 3.60 -19.33
N PRO A 481 -17.29 3.85 -19.38
CA PRO A 481 -16.30 3.14 -18.57
C PRO A 481 -16.36 3.53 -17.10
N VAL A 482 -16.38 2.51 -16.25
CA VAL A 482 -16.22 2.63 -14.78
C VAL A 482 -14.73 2.87 -14.46
N ALA A 483 -14.45 3.94 -13.74
CA ALA A 483 -13.11 4.30 -13.27
C ALA A 483 -12.55 3.24 -12.32
N GLY A 484 -11.33 2.78 -12.59
CA GLY A 484 -10.62 1.80 -11.78
C GLY A 484 -10.22 2.34 -10.40
N ALA A 485 -10.37 1.51 -9.39
CA ALA A 485 -9.92 1.77 -8.04
C ALA A 485 -8.38 1.91 -7.97
N GLN A 486 -7.93 2.98 -7.35
CA GLN A 486 -6.50 3.21 -7.05
C GLN A 486 -6.13 2.51 -5.75
N ASP A 487 -5.00 1.84 -5.75
CA ASP A 487 -4.37 1.22 -4.57
C ASP A 487 -3.93 2.32 -3.57
N PRO A 488 -4.40 2.32 -2.31
CA PRO A 488 -4.17 3.42 -1.36
C PRO A 488 -2.76 3.48 -0.74
N ASP A 489 -1.89 2.49 -0.97
CA ASP A 489 -0.60 2.37 -0.29
C ASP A 489 0.62 2.87 -1.08
N LEU A 490 0.43 3.44 -2.28
CA LEU A 490 1.54 4.05 -3.03
C LEU A 490 1.49 5.58 -2.93
N PRO A 491 2.61 6.25 -2.62
CA PRO A 491 2.69 7.71 -2.73
C PRO A 491 2.48 8.08 -4.20
N GLY A 492 1.37 8.79 -4.47
CA GLY A 492 0.91 9.12 -5.81
C GLY A 492 2.00 9.71 -6.70
N THR A 493 2.20 9.10 -7.84
CA THR A 493 2.82 9.75 -8.99
C THR A 493 1.83 10.78 -9.51
N ALA A 494 2.24 12.05 -9.52
CA ALA A 494 1.44 13.15 -10.04
C ALA A 494 1.01 12.86 -11.48
N ASP A 495 -0.29 13.00 -11.77
CA ASP A 495 -0.85 12.99 -13.11
C ASP A 495 -0.18 14.08 -13.97
N GLU A 496 0.31 13.69 -15.13
CA GLU A 496 0.72 14.64 -16.16
C GLU A 496 -0.53 15.36 -16.71
N PRO A 497 -0.49 16.68 -16.91
CA PRO A 497 -1.58 17.37 -17.58
C PRO A 497 -1.61 16.99 -19.07
N SER A 498 -2.74 16.47 -19.52
CA SER A 498 -3.10 16.22 -20.91
C SER A 498 -2.77 17.43 -21.79
N ALA A 499 -2.01 17.21 -22.84
CA ALA A 499 -1.70 18.21 -23.84
C ALA A 499 -2.99 18.74 -24.50
N ALA A 500 -3.15 20.04 -24.51
CA ALA A 500 -4.21 20.72 -25.22
C ALA A 500 -4.04 20.57 -26.74
N PRO A 501 -5.11 20.45 -27.55
CA PRO A 501 -5.02 20.37 -29.01
C PRO A 501 -4.55 21.69 -29.60
N GLU A 502 -3.68 21.60 -30.58
CA GLU A 502 -3.22 22.74 -31.39
C GLU A 502 -4.40 23.42 -32.12
N PRO A 503 -4.41 24.75 -32.24
CA PRO A 503 -5.43 25.44 -33.03
C PRO A 503 -5.16 25.31 -34.51
N GLU A 504 -6.16 24.84 -35.26
CA GLU A 504 -6.17 24.88 -36.72
C GLU A 504 -6.01 26.29 -37.25
N SER A 505 -5.13 26.42 -38.22
CA SER A 505 -4.87 27.63 -39.00
C SER A 505 -6.09 28.08 -39.84
N ARG A 506 -6.53 29.29 -39.66
CA ARG A 506 -7.05 30.15 -40.68
C ARG A 506 -6.50 31.58 -40.53
#